data_9a31c572e7d942f7afc0a81f9f06dc72
#
_entry.id   9a31c572e7d942f7afc0a81f9f06dc72
#
_cell.length_a   1.000
_cell.length_b   1.000
_cell.length_c   1.000
_cell.angle_alpha   90.00
_cell.angle_beta   90.00
_cell.angle_gamma   90.00
#
_symmetry.space_group_name_H-M   'P 1'
#
loop_
_entity.id
_entity.type
_entity.pdbx_description
1 polymer ?
#
loop_
_entity_poly.entity_id
_entity_poly.type
_entity_poly.pdbx_seq_one_letter_code
_entity_poly.pdbx_strand_id
1 'polypeptide(L)'
;LKKLDGAGAASIFKAAKAKGVLTFADMTADAYGIGPEGVAEIYPYTDYIMPSYEEAVYAAREEDPDAIADYFLERGVGTCVIKMGSRGCFVKNRSQRFMSEAFAVKAVDTTGCGDAFCGAFISAVLDGMGLEECVRYASAAGAINATVLGAHTAVKSDSQVRGFMEEALKNTEER
;
A
#
# COMPACT_ATOMS: atom_id res chain seq x y z
N LEU A 1 3.65 -16.81 6.18
CA LEU A 1 4.30 -18.01 6.77
C LEU A 1 3.73 -18.21 8.17
N LYS A 2 3.02 -19.31 8.43
CA LYS A 2 2.32 -19.60 9.71
C LYS A 2 3.18 -19.40 10.97
N LYS A 3 4.50 -19.50 10.87
CA LYS A 3 5.44 -19.27 11.99
C LYS A 3 5.91 -17.82 12.13
N LEU A 4 5.64 -16.97 11.15
CA LEU A 4 6.00 -15.55 11.16
C LEU A 4 4.80 -14.66 11.46
N ASP A 5 3.58 -15.19 11.38
CA ASP A 5 2.38 -14.46 11.77
C ASP A 5 2.35 -14.23 13.28
N GLY A 6 1.73 -13.14 13.73
CA GLY A 6 1.62 -12.79 15.15
C GLY A 6 2.97 -12.47 15.80
N ALA A 7 3.27 -13.10 16.92
CA ALA A 7 4.43 -12.81 17.74
C ALA A 7 5.79 -12.91 17.02
N GLY A 8 5.90 -13.77 16.00
CA GLY A 8 7.09 -13.89 15.17
C GLY A 8 7.37 -12.63 14.36
N ALA A 9 6.37 -12.15 13.62
CA ALA A 9 6.45 -10.92 12.87
C ALA A 9 6.65 -9.72 13.79
N ALA A 10 5.92 -9.65 14.91
CA ALA A 10 6.03 -8.58 15.89
C ALA A 10 7.46 -8.46 16.44
N SER A 11 8.12 -9.59 16.72
CA SER A 11 9.51 -9.60 17.18
C SER A 11 10.48 -9.01 16.15
N ILE A 12 10.27 -9.31 14.86
CA ILE A 12 11.08 -8.77 13.74
C ILE A 12 10.85 -7.27 13.61
N PHE A 13 9.60 -6.83 13.55
CA PHE A 13 9.23 -5.41 13.42
C PHE A 13 9.76 -4.59 14.59
N LYS A 14 9.61 -5.09 15.83
CA LYS A 14 10.15 -4.45 17.03
C LYS A 14 11.68 -4.30 16.96
N ALA A 15 12.39 -5.35 16.53
CA ALA A 15 13.84 -5.30 16.40
C ALA A 15 14.29 -4.33 15.30
N ALA A 16 13.56 -4.24 14.18
CA ALA A 16 13.79 -3.28 13.11
C ALA A 16 13.63 -1.84 13.62
N LYS A 17 12.52 -1.54 14.30
CA LYS A 17 12.27 -0.22 14.90
C LYS A 17 13.34 0.18 15.91
N ALA A 18 13.78 -0.73 16.75
CA ALA A 18 14.84 -0.46 17.72
C ALA A 18 16.18 -0.08 17.07
N LYS A 19 16.38 -0.42 15.79
CA LYS A 19 17.55 -0.09 14.99
C LYS A 19 17.33 1.11 14.04
N GLY A 20 16.18 1.77 14.10
CA GLY A 20 15.84 2.87 13.20
C GLY A 20 15.54 2.44 11.76
N VAL A 21 15.23 1.15 11.54
CA VAL A 21 14.83 0.63 10.22
C VAL A 21 13.35 0.88 10.00
N LEU A 22 12.99 1.43 8.83
CA LEU A 22 11.60 1.62 8.43
C LEU A 22 10.91 0.27 8.21
N THR A 23 9.67 0.18 8.64
CA THR A 23 8.86 -1.03 8.59
C THR A 23 7.64 -0.82 7.72
N PHE A 24 7.44 -1.73 6.79
CA PHE A 24 6.31 -1.72 5.86
C PHE A 24 5.55 -3.05 6.00
N ALA A 25 4.23 -2.98 6.07
CA ALA A 25 3.36 -4.14 6.10
C ALA A 25 2.36 -4.06 4.96
N ASP A 26 2.26 -5.11 4.18
CA ASP A 26 1.09 -5.41 3.35
C ASP A 26 0.28 -6.51 4.02
N MET A 27 -0.99 -6.61 3.66
CA MET A 27 -1.87 -7.65 4.18
C MET A 27 -2.22 -8.63 3.06
N THR A 28 -2.63 -9.81 3.43
CA THR A 28 -3.15 -10.83 2.53
C THR A 28 -4.38 -11.48 3.16
N ALA A 29 -5.17 -12.17 2.34
CA ALA A 29 -6.30 -12.93 2.84
C ALA A 29 -5.87 -13.90 3.95
N ASP A 30 -6.71 -14.04 4.99
CA ASP A 30 -6.47 -14.92 6.13
C ASP A 30 -6.62 -16.40 5.74
N ALA A 31 -5.62 -16.91 5.05
CA ALA A 31 -5.59 -18.30 4.57
C ALA A 31 -5.51 -19.34 5.70
N TYR A 32 -5.17 -18.93 6.92
CA TYR A 32 -4.98 -19.83 8.06
C TYR A 32 -6.05 -19.67 9.15
N GLY A 33 -6.98 -18.74 9.00
CA GLY A 33 -8.06 -18.49 9.96
C GLY A 33 -7.55 -17.99 11.32
N ILE A 34 -6.45 -17.22 11.32
CA ILE A 34 -5.88 -16.66 12.55
C ILE A 34 -6.62 -15.40 13.03
N GLY A 35 -7.49 -14.86 12.18
CA GLY A 35 -8.25 -13.66 12.44
C GLY A 35 -7.40 -12.37 12.39
N PRO A 36 -8.06 -11.20 12.39
CA PRO A 36 -7.36 -9.91 12.34
C PRO A 36 -6.44 -9.68 13.54
N GLU A 37 -6.77 -10.24 14.69
CA GLU A 37 -5.95 -10.14 15.90
C GLU A 37 -4.61 -10.86 15.77
N GLY A 38 -4.51 -11.86 14.90
CA GLY A 38 -3.28 -12.62 14.67
C GLY A 38 -2.13 -11.80 14.08
N VAL A 39 -2.41 -10.67 13.46
CA VAL A 39 -1.41 -9.74 12.91
C VAL A 39 -1.33 -8.42 13.68
N ALA A 40 -2.26 -8.14 14.60
CA ALA A 40 -2.35 -6.86 15.30
C ALA A 40 -1.10 -6.54 16.15
N GLU A 41 -0.36 -7.55 16.57
CA GLU A 41 0.88 -7.38 17.35
C GLU A 41 1.99 -6.61 16.61
N ILE A 42 1.94 -6.53 15.24
CA ILE A 42 2.93 -5.75 14.48
C ILE A 42 2.60 -4.26 14.44
N TYR A 43 1.34 -3.86 14.62
CA TYR A 43 0.88 -2.48 14.39
C TYR A 43 1.69 -1.41 15.16
N PRO A 44 2.04 -1.57 16.46
CA PRO A 44 2.82 -0.59 17.19
C PRO A 44 4.24 -0.37 16.64
N TYR A 45 4.70 -1.26 15.77
CA TYR A 45 6.04 -1.25 15.19
C TYR A 45 6.03 -1.02 13.67
N THR A 46 4.87 -0.67 13.09
CA THR A 46 4.67 -0.50 11.66
C THR A 46 4.68 0.99 11.29
N ASP A 47 5.61 1.41 10.44
CA ASP A 47 5.64 2.77 9.90
C ASP A 47 4.58 2.97 8.82
N TYR A 48 4.42 2.01 7.92
CA TYR A 48 3.47 2.06 6.82
C TYR A 48 2.72 0.73 6.71
N ILE A 49 1.38 0.79 6.72
CA ILE A 49 0.52 -0.35 6.39
C ILE A 49 -0.22 -0.08 5.09
N MET A 50 -0.24 -1.06 4.17
CA MET A 50 -0.74 -0.89 2.81
C MET A 50 -1.74 -1.99 2.40
N PRO A 51 -2.83 -2.21 3.15
CA PRO A 51 -3.82 -3.23 2.81
C PRO A 51 -4.60 -2.89 1.53
N SER A 52 -5.18 -3.91 0.89
CA SER A 52 -6.33 -3.70 0.01
C SER A 52 -7.55 -3.28 0.83
N TYR A 53 -8.54 -2.68 0.16
CA TYR A 53 -9.77 -2.24 0.85
C TYR A 53 -10.47 -3.40 1.56
N GLU A 54 -10.58 -4.55 0.90
CA GLU A 54 -11.23 -5.75 1.43
C GLU A 54 -10.49 -6.31 2.65
N GLU A 55 -9.17 -6.33 2.63
CA GLU A 55 -8.35 -6.75 3.78
C GLU A 55 -8.46 -5.76 4.94
N ALA A 56 -8.52 -4.47 4.62
CA ALA A 56 -8.69 -3.42 5.60
C ALA A 56 -10.06 -3.47 6.29
N VAL A 57 -11.14 -3.68 5.53
CA VAL A 57 -12.51 -3.92 6.03
C VAL A 57 -12.53 -5.13 6.95
N TYR A 58 -11.90 -6.23 6.53
CA TYR A 58 -11.83 -7.46 7.34
C TYR A 58 -11.11 -7.22 8.68
N ALA A 59 -10.01 -6.47 8.67
CA ALA A 59 -9.22 -6.19 9.85
C ALA A 59 -9.92 -5.22 10.81
N ALA A 60 -10.45 -4.11 10.29
CA ALA A 60 -11.05 -3.05 11.09
C ALA A 60 -12.52 -3.31 11.45
N ARG A 61 -13.22 -4.14 10.66
CA ARG A 61 -14.68 -4.36 10.73
C ARG A 61 -15.47 -3.05 10.52
N GLU A 62 -14.93 -2.20 9.67
CA GLU A 62 -15.47 -0.91 9.26
C GLU A 62 -15.45 -0.83 7.74
N GLU A 63 -16.36 -0.06 7.13
CA GLU A 63 -16.44 0.14 5.69
C GLU A 63 -15.97 1.54 5.26
N ASP A 64 -16.04 2.53 6.16
CA ASP A 64 -15.54 3.86 5.87
C ASP A 64 -14.00 3.87 5.89
N PRO A 65 -13.33 4.25 4.78
CA PRO A 65 -11.87 4.30 4.73
C PRO A 65 -11.23 5.17 5.82
N ASP A 66 -11.93 6.21 6.28
CA ASP A 66 -11.43 7.08 7.34
C ASP A 66 -11.44 6.36 8.70
N ALA A 67 -12.54 5.68 9.04
CA ALA A 67 -12.65 4.87 10.24
C ALA A 67 -11.68 3.66 10.22
N ILE A 68 -11.51 3.03 9.05
CA ILE A 68 -10.51 1.97 8.86
C ILE A 68 -9.10 2.48 9.16
N ALA A 69 -8.74 3.65 8.62
CA ALA A 69 -7.42 4.22 8.87
C ALA A 69 -7.23 4.56 10.36
N ASP A 70 -8.24 5.09 11.03
CA ASP A 70 -8.20 5.35 12.47
C ASP A 70 -7.97 4.08 13.28
N TYR A 71 -8.62 2.97 12.91
CA TYR A 71 -8.38 1.67 13.55
C TYR A 71 -6.89 1.29 13.58
N PHE A 72 -6.16 1.50 12.48
CA PHE A 72 -4.72 1.21 12.42
C PHE A 72 -3.88 2.24 13.17
N LEU A 73 -4.18 3.54 13.01
CA LEU A 73 -3.44 4.62 13.65
C LEU A 73 -3.54 4.59 15.18
N GLU A 74 -4.73 4.28 15.72
CA GLU A 74 -4.95 4.12 17.16
C GLU A 74 -4.16 2.94 17.75
N ARG A 75 -3.84 1.95 16.93
CA ARG A 75 -3.02 0.78 17.30
C ARG A 75 -1.53 0.99 17.07
N GLY A 76 -1.12 2.21 16.70
CA GLY A 76 0.28 2.60 16.63
C GLY A 76 0.93 2.58 15.25
N VAL A 77 0.17 2.26 14.20
CA VAL A 77 0.66 2.40 12.81
C VAL A 77 0.96 3.87 12.52
N GLY A 78 2.06 4.15 11.83
CA GLY A 78 2.47 5.51 11.48
C GLY A 78 1.63 6.11 10.35
N THR A 79 1.45 5.38 9.27
CA THR A 79 0.69 5.80 8.08
C THR A 79 -0.10 4.61 7.52
N CYS A 80 -1.37 4.83 7.24
CA CYS A 80 -2.25 3.87 6.59
C CYS A 80 -2.48 4.29 5.13
N VAL A 81 -2.26 3.36 4.19
CA VAL A 81 -2.48 3.53 2.74
C VAL A 81 -3.41 2.42 2.27
N ILE A 82 -4.69 2.70 2.13
CA ILE A 82 -5.69 1.72 1.71
C ILE A 82 -5.77 1.70 0.19
N LYS A 83 -5.38 0.59 -0.43
CA LYS A 83 -5.45 0.36 -1.88
C LYS A 83 -6.89 0.02 -2.27
N MET A 84 -7.54 0.84 -3.11
CA MET A 84 -8.96 0.72 -3.45
C MET A 84 -9.18 0.41 -4.94
N GLY A 85 -8.20 -0.14 -5.61
CA GLY A 85 -8.24 -0.49 -7.04
C GLY A 85 -8.52 0.72 -7.93
N SER A 86 -9.54 0.64 -8.78
CA SER A 86 -9.93 1.74 -9.67
C SER A 86 -10.45 2.99 -8.95
N ARG A 87 -10.75 2.90 -7.67
CA ARG A 87 -11.12 4.06 -6.83
C ARG A 87 -9.89 4.82 -6.30
N GLY A 88 -8.67 4.33 -6.57
CA GLY A 88 -7.43 4.95 -6.10
C GLY A 88 -6.99 4.46 -4.72
N CYS A 89 -6.45 5.37 -3.91
CA CYS A 89 -5.95 5.07 -2.57
C CYS A 89 -6.44 6.11 -1.57
N PHE A 90 -6.86 5.64 -0.40
CA PHE A 90 -7.07 6.50 0.77
C PHE A 90 -5.82 6.48 1.66
N VAL A 91 -5.37 7.64 2.07
CA VAL A 91 -4.15 7.80 2.87
C VAL A 91 -4.43 8.64 4.09
N LYS A 92 -3.99 8.15 5.25
CA LYS A 92 -4.08 8.88 6.51
C LYS A 92 -2.89 8.62 7.42
N ASN A 93 -2.39 9.68 8.03
CA ASN A 93 -1.49 9.65 9.17
C ASN A 93 -1.87 10.78 10.13
N ARG A 94 -1.05 11.08 11.13
CA ARG A 94 -1.35 12.12 12.13
C ARG A 94 -1.39 13.55 11.56
N SER A 95 -0.79 13.80 10.40
CA SER A 95 -0.63 15.13 9.81
C SER A 95 -1.33 15.31 8.46
N GLN A 96 -1.63 14.23 7.77
CA GLN A 96 -2.16 14.25 6.42
C GLN A 96 -3.33 13.26 6.28
N ARG A 97 -4.33 13.65 5.48
CA ARG A 97 -5.49 12.84 5.10
C ARG A 97 -5.90 13.23 3.69
N PHE A 98 -5.87 12.30 2.75
CA PHE A 98 -6.27 12.56 1.36
C PHE A 98 -6.67 11.30 0.61
N MET A 99 -7.38 11.52 -0.49
CA MET A 99 -7.61 10.52 -1.55
C MET A 99 -6.66 10.80 -2.70
N SER A 100 -6.03 9.76 -3.23
CA SER A 100 -5.29 9.79 -4.49
C SER A 100 -6.06 9.01 -5.54
N GLU A 101 -6.35 9.63 -6.67
CA GLU A 101 -7.07 9.00 -7.78
C GLU A 101 -6.23 7.91 -8.45
N ALA A 102 -6.91 6.89 -8.98
CA ALA A 102 -6.26 5.87 -9.79
C ALA A 102 -5.95 6.39 -11.20
N PHE A 103 -4.89 5.88 -11.80
CA PHE A 103 -4.67 6.07 -13.24
C PHE A 103 -5.66 5.22 -14.05
N ALA A 104 -6.34 5.86 -15.00
CA ALA A 104 -7.27 5.18 -15.89
C ALA A 104 -6.50 4.35 -16.92
N VAL A 105 -6.62 3.04 -16.83
CA VAL A 105 -6.00 2.08 -17.76
C VAL A 105 -7.00 1.01 -18.20
N LYS A 106 -6.76 0.40 -19.36
CA LYS A 106 -7.47 -0.82 -19.76
C LYS A 106 -6.81 -2.02 -19.06
N ALA A 107 -7.40 -2.44 -17.96
CA ALA A 107 -6.89 -3.59 -17.21
C ALA A 107 -7.01 -4.89 -18.03
N VAL A 108 -5.95 -5.67 -18.03
CA VAL A 108 -5.84 -7.01 -18.63
C VAL A 108 -5.76 -8.06 -17.53
N ASP A 109 -4.90 -7.83 -16.52
CA ASP A 109 -4.72 -8.71 -15.37
C ASP A 109 -4.31 -7.87 -14.14
N THR A 110 -5.02 -8.04 -13.04
CA THR A 110 -4.73 -7.30 -11.80
C THR A 110 -3.85 -8.07 -10.82
N THR A 111 -3.42 -9.27 -11.19
CA THR A 111 -2.50 -10.08 -10.38
C THR A 111 -1.19 -9.31 -10.15
N GLY A 112 -0.75 -9.23 -8.89
CA GLY A 112 0.48 -8.54 -8.50
C GLY A 112 0.46 -7.01 -8.57
N CYS A 113 -0.69 -6.37 -8.89
CA CYS A 113 -0.78 -4.90 -8.87
C CYS A 113 -0.53 -4.33 -7.46
N GLY A 114 -0.99 -5.03 -6.41
CA GLY A 114 -0.70 -4.69 -5.02
C GLY A 114 0.79 -4.77 -4.71
N ASP A 115 1.45 -5.85 -5.14
CA ASP A 115 2.91 -6.04 -4.93
C ASP A 115 3.71 -4.96 -5.67
N ALA A 116 3.33 -4.65 -6.94
CA ALA A 116 3.95 -3.59 -7.72
C ALA A 116 3.78 -2.21 -7.05
N PHE A 117 2.57 -1.94 -6.51
CA PHE A 117 2.30 -0.73 -5.73
C PHE A 117 3.20 -0.68 -4.49
N CYS A 118 3.23 -1.74 -3.67
CA CYS A 118 4.01 -1.77 -2.44
C CYS A 118 5.51 -1.60 -2.71
N GLY A 119 6.05 -2.31 -3.70
CA GLY A 119 7.46 -2.18 -4.09
C GLY A 119 7.83 -0.77 -4.55
N ALA A 120 6.99 -0.16 -5.39
CA ALA A 120 7.18 1.21 -5.86
C ALA A 120 7.03 2.24 -4.73
N PHE A 121 6.06 2.06 -3.83
CA PHE A 121 5.88 2.93 -2.66
C PHE A 121 7.12 2.92 -1.75
N ILE A 122 7.64 1.73 -1.44
CA ILE A 122 8.86 1.58 -0.63
C ILE A 122 10.04 2.31 -1.30
N SER A 123 10.23 2.12 -2.61
CA SER A 123 11.30 2.80 -3.36
C SER A 123 11.16 4.32 -3.26
N ALA A 124 9.96 4.86 -3.51
CA ALA A 124 9.69 6.29 -3.46
C ALA A 124 9.93 6.90 -2.06
N VAL A 125 9.55 6.19 -0.99
CA VAL A 125 9.84 6.60 0.39
C VAL A 125 11.35 6.64 0.66
N LEU A 126 12.09 5.64 0.19
CA LEU A 126 13.55 5.58 0.37
C LEU A 126 14.28 6.65 -0.45
N ASP A 127 13.71 7.06 -1.59
CA ASP A 127 14.20 8.20 -2.40
C ASP A 127 13.84 9.56 -1.79
N GLY A 128 13.10 9.59 -0.69
CA GLY A 128 12.74 10.81 0.05
C GLY A 128 11.62 11.64 -0.60
N MET A 129 10.80 11.02 -1.45
CA MET A 129 9.63 11.69 -2.05
C MET A 129 8.60 12.05 -0.98
N GLY A 130 7.79 13.10 -1.22
CA GLY A 130 6.64 13.44 -0.40
C GLY A 130 5.57 12.34 -0.44
N LEU A 131 4.76 12.22 0.62
CA LEU A 131 3.79 11.11 0.75
C LEU A 131 2.80 11.04 -0.42
N GLU A 132 2.29 12.18 -0.90
CA GLU A 132 1.39 12.23 -2.05
C GLU A 132 2.08 11.75 -3.33
N GLU A 133 3.35 12.13 -3.53
CA GLU A 133 4.15 11.69 -4.66
C GLU A 133 4.45 10.18 -4.57
N CYS A 134 4.79 9.66 -3.38
CA CYS A 134 4.96 8.22 -3.16
C CYS A 134 3.73 7.42 -3.58
N VAL A 135 2.54 7.88 -3.18
CA VAL A 135 1.27 7.21 -3.52
C VAL A 135 0.98 7.27 -5.01
N ARG A 136 1.20 8.43 -5.66
CA ARG A 136 1.02 8.58 -7.10
C ARG A 136 1.98 7.68 -7.89
N TYR A 137 3.26 7.67 -7.51
CA TYR A 137 4.28 6.82 -8.11
C TYR A 137 3.93 5.33 -7.98
N ALA A 138 3.53 4.90 -6.80
CA ALA A 138 3.08 3.54 -6.53
C ALA A 138 1.81 3.17 -7.32
N SER A 139 0.84 4.09 -7.41
CA SER A 139 -0.37 3.92 -8.21
C SER A 139 -0.07 3.76 -9.70
N ALA A 140 0.91 4.51 -10.23
CA ALA A 140 1.36 4.38 -11.61
C ALA A 140 1.99 3.00 -11.87
N ALA A 141 2.83 2.50 -10.97
CA ALA A 141 3.42 1.17 -11.07
C ALA A 141 2.33 0.07 -11.07
N GLY A 142 1.36 0.16 -10.17
CA GLY A 142 0.20 -0.74 -10.16
C GLY A 142 -0.63 -0.67 -11.44
N ALA A 143 -0.87 0.54 -11.96
CA ALA A 143 -1.60 0.73 -13.21
C ALA A 143 -0.86 0.15 -14.42
N ILE A 144 0.45 0.36 -14.53
CA ILE A 144 1.30 -0.26 -15.58
C ILE A 144 1.19 -1.79 -15.48
N ASN A 145 1.29 -2.36 -14.26
CA ASN A 145 1.20 -3.81 -14.08
C ASN A 145 -0.16 -4.35 -14.53
N ALA A 146 -1.25 -3.63 -14.31
CA ALA A 146 -2.59 -4.03 -14.72
C ALA A 146 -2.78 -4.14 -16.24
N THR A 147 -1.93 -3.53 -17.06
CA THR A 147 -2.07 -3.51 -18.53
C THR A 147 -1.56 -4.77 -19.24
N VAL A 148 -0.87 -5.66 -18.53
CA VAL A 148 -0.28 -6.87 -19.11
C VAL A 148 -0.68 -8.10 -18.34
N LEU A 149 -0.54 -9.28 -18.95
CA LEU A 149 -0.73 -10.56 -18.27
C LEU A 149 0.48 -10.89 -17.39
N GLY A 150 0.24 -11.25 -16.14
CA GLY A 150 1.26 -11.72 -15.19
C GLY A 150 1.61 -10.72 -14.09
N ALA A 151 2.08 -11.26 -12.95
CA ALA A 151 2.17 -10.54 -11.68
C ALA A 151 3.29 -9.48 -11.58
N HIS A 152 4.39 -9.61 -12.36
CA HIS A 152 5.61 -8.80 -12.12
C HIS A 152 6.42 -8.47 -13.38
N THR A 153 5.80 -8.58 -14.55
CA THR A 153 6.52 -8.45 -15.82
C THR A 153 6.44 -7.07 -16.45
N ALA A 154 5.55 -6.20 -15.99
CA ALA A 154 5.24 -4.93 -16.64
C ALA A 154 6.16 -3.78 -16.24
N VAL A 155 6.44 -3.63 -14.96
CA VAL A 155 7.29 -2.55 -14.45
C VAL A 155 8.76 -2.92 -14.63
N LYS A 156 9.49 -2.10 -15.39
CA LYS A 156 10.88 -2.37 -15.80
C LYS A 156 11.89 -1.39 -15.21
N SER A 157 11.48 -0.13 -14.99
CA SER A 157 12.40 0.92 -14.54
C SER A 157 11.63 2.10 -13.93
N ASP A 158 12.34 2.89 -13.12
CA ASP A 158 11.88 4.18 -12.62
C ASP A 158 11.46 5.13 -13.76
N SER A 159 12.27 5.21 -14.81
CA SER A 159 11.98 6.07 -15.97
C SER A 159 10.68 5.69 -16.68
N GLN A 160 10.32 4.42 -16.73
CA GLN A 160 9.03 3.97 -17.27
C GLN A 160 7.87 4.48 -16.41
N VAL A 161 7.96 4.37 -15.08
CA VAL A 161 6.91 4.81 -14.18
C VAL A 161 6.73 6.33 -14.25
N ARG A 162 7.82 7.10 -14.23
CA ARG A 162 7.79 8.56 -14.36
C ARG A 162 7.23 9.01 -15.69
N GLY A 163 7.68 8.39 -16.81
CA GLY A 163 7.14 8.68 -18.14
C GLY A 163 5.64 8.43 -18.25
N PHE A 164 5.15 7.33 -17.66
CA PHE A 164 3.71 7.05 -17.60
C PHE A 164 2.94 8.12 -16.81
N MET A 165 3.48 8.59 -15.68
CA MET A 165 2.86 9.66 -14.89
C MET A 165 2.79 10.99 -15.66
N GLU A 166 3.84 11.34 -16.42
CA GLU A 166 3.90 12.55 -17.24
C GLU A 166 2.89 12.51 -18.39
N GLU A 167 2.76 11.37 -19.07
CA GLU A 167 1.77 11.19 -20.14
C GLU A 167 0.34 11.30 -19.60
N ALA A 168 0.08 10.72 -18.43
CA ALA A 168 -1.24 10.81 -17.81
C ALA A 168 -1.63 12.24 -17.44
N LEU A 169 -0.67 13.06 -16.99
CA LEU A 169 -0.91 14.49 -16.69
C LEU A 169 -1.28 15.27 -17.96
N LYS A 170 -0.55 15.10 -19.07
CA LYS A 170 -0.84 15.75 -20.35
C LYS A 170 -2.23 15.43 -20.87
N ASN A 171 -2.64 14.17 -20.77
CA ASN A 171 -3.98 13.73 -21.21
C ASN A 171 -5.12 14.28 -20.33
N THR A 172 -4.83 14.77 -19.13
CA THR A 172 -5.81 15.37 -18.23
C THR A 172 -5.98 16.87 -18.51
N GLU A 173 -4.92 17.57 -18.94
CA GLU A 173 -4.94 18.98 -19.29
C GLU A 173 -5.60 19.26 -20.67
N GLU A 174 -5.65 18.25 -21.54
CA GLU A 174 -6.26 18.36 -22.88
C GLU A 174 -7.78 18.06 -22.91
N ARG A 175 -8.41 17.74 -21.77
CA ARG A 175 -9.84 17.44 -21.64
C ARG A 175 -10.59 18.58 -20.97
#